data_3ad98a23fdaff3df8b82fdd611ed8a2a
#
_entry.id   3ad98a23fdaff3df8b82fdd611ed8a2a
#
_cell.length_a   1.000
_cell.length_b   1.000
_cell.length_c   1.000
_cell.angle_alpha   90.00
_cell.angle_beta   90.00
_cell.angle_gamma   90.00
#
_symmetry.space_group_name_H-M   'P 1'
#
loop_
_entity.id
_entity.type
_entity.pdbx_description
1 polymer ?
#
loop_
_entity_poly.entity_id
_entity_poly.type
_entity_poly.pdbx_seq_one_letter_code
_entity_poly.pdbx_strand_id
1 'polypeptide(L)'
;MKFKALASLILLSLAGINLSARDSQFTRHGTGPKYWIAYEWCWVNNKAIPEYQWRKNIDWVAENLKDYGYDMICNDGWIEAAQTINANGYITKYNSDWQNGFEYWNKYISDKGMKVGVYYNPMWMTRAAYFANCPVAGTDGITTMKIAGNVNFNSELYWVDVTKEGAEQWIKGYVRYFKNLGVSYLRIDFLENYERNYGTPAYEQALKWIAEEAGDDMFLSLVMPNCYNHGLTELKYGDMIRVSDDCFDGGWDFASARRRGEHKSYWPQYGNAFDGMIAFSDLSAKGQMILDGDFMRLNTMANKEERRFLYSLMVMGGSALAVADQYNTVGDALEVYQNTEMIELNNQGFVGKPLSQKLGTWDSSRWVGQLPDGDYVVGLFNREENAATLEIDFFKDLGIESGVATNVRDLWNHKDLGKMNEKYSAQLEPHTCVVIRIHPKGKTRFQAEFASVKNGATTSTSNGN
;
A
#
# COMPACT_ATOMS: atom_id res chain seq x y z
N MET A 1 -43.43 19.86 38.64
CA MET A 1 -43.55 19.37 37.26
C MET A 1 -42.15 19.08 36.72
N LYS A 2 -41.81 17.80 36.56
CA LYS A 2 -40.51 17.37 36.05
C LYS A 2 -40.68 17.08 34.55
N PHE A 3 -40.04 17.83 33.69
CA PHE A 3 -39.95 17.52 32.27
C PHE A 3 -38.83 16.46 32.06
N LYS A 4 -39.21 15.27 31.63
CA LYS A 4 -38.32 14.28 31.12
C LYS A 4 -38.05 14.58 29.65
N ALA A 5 -36.83 14.91 29.29
CA ALA A 5 -36.38 14.95 27.90
C ALA A 5 -36.19 13.51 27.42
N LEU A 6 -36.97 13.11 26.42
CA LEU A 6 -36.85 11.84 25.72
C LEU A 6 -35.83 12.03 24.60
N ALA A 7 -34.64 11.53 24.78
CA ALA A 7 -33.66 11.45 23.71
C ALA A 7 -33.99 10.21 22.85
N SER A 8 -34.53 10.47 21.66
CA SER A 8 -34.73 9.41 20.65
C SER A 8 -33.39 9.05 20.03
N LEU A 9 -32.86 7.92 20.45
CA LEU A 9 -31.76 7.24 19.74
C LEU A 9 -32.34 6.63 18.46
N ILE A 10 -32.05 7.20 17.31
CA ILE A 10 -32.28 6.55 16.03
C ILE A 10 -31.15 5.52 15.87
N LEU A 11 -31.43 4.27 16.21
CA LEU A 11 -30.63 3.14 15.76
C LEU A 11 -30.89 2.97 14.26
N LEU A 12 -29.99 3.44 13.42
CA LEU A 12 -29.86 2.92 12.07
C LEU A 12 -29.31 1.48 12.20
N SER A 13 -30.20 0.51 12.08
CA SER A 13 -29.81 -0.87 11.79
C SER A 13 -29.21 -0.90 10.37
N LEU A 14 -27.91 -0.76 10.26
CA LEU A 14 -27.17 -1.19 9.08
C LEU A 14 -27.40 -2.70 9.00
N ALA A 15 -28.32 -3.14 8.14
CA ALA A 15 -28.38 -4.51 7.68
C ALA A 15 -26.96 -4.85 7.22
N GLY A 16 -26.32 -5.78 7.91
CA GLY A 16 -24.95 -6.18 7.64
C GLY A 16 -24.85 -6.70 6.21
N ILE A 17 -24.44 -5.85 5.30
CA ILE A 17 -23.83 -6.30 4.07
C ILE A 17 -22.51 -6.89 4.55
N ASN A 18 -22.40 -8.22 4.54
CA ASN A 18 -21.13 -8.90 4.71
C ASN A 18 -20.23 -8.52 3.52
N LEU A 19 -19.60 -7.37 3.59
CA LEU A 19 -18.53 -6.97 2.70
C LEU A 19 -17.29 -7.75 3.13
N SER A 20 -17.13 -8.95 2.56
CA SER A 20 -15.94 -9.75 2.74
C SER A 20 -14.81 -9.09 1.96
N ALA A 21 -13.70 -8.80 2.63
CA ALA A 21 -12.45 -8.46 1.98
C ALA A 21 -12.00 -9.59 1.06
N ARG A 22 -11.17 -9.29 0.08
CA ARG A 22 -10.49 -10.31 -0.73
C ARG A 22 -9.69 -11.23 0.21
N ASP A 23 -10.06 -12.50 0.25
CA ASP A 23 -9.34 -13.49 1.04
C ASP A 23 -8.11 -13.97 0.24
N SER A 24 -6.95 -13.45 0.54
CA SER A 24 -5.67 -13.83 -0.04
C SER A 24 -4.63 -14.10 1.05
N GLN A 25 -3.58 -14.86 0.70
CA GLN A 25 -2.45 -15.07 1.62
C GLN A 25 -1.83 -13.73 2.06
N PHE A 26 -1.89 -12.70 1.22
CA PHE A 26 -1.31 -11.40 1.47
C PHE A 26 -2.11 -10.59 2.50
N THR A 27 -3.43 -10.50 2.32
CA THR A 27 -4.29 -9.84 3.31
C THR A 27 -4.31 -10.58 4.64
N ARG A 28 -4.25 -11.92 4.63
CA ARG A 28 -4.11 -12.72 5.85
C ARG A 28 -2.79 -12.48 6.58
N HIS A 29 -1.71 -12.14 5.86
CA HIS A 29 -0.46 -11.71 6.49
C HIS A 29 -0.62 -10.34 7.16
N GLY A 30 -1.25 -9.37 6.50
CA GLY A 30 -1.65 -8.06 7.04
C GLY A 30 -0.75 -6.90 6.66
N THR A 31 0.49 -7.13 6.20
CA THR A 31 1.41 -6.06 5.76
C THR A 31 1.74 -6.16 4.28
N GLY A 32 2.04 -5.01 3.69
CA GLY A 32 2.48 -4.92 2.31
C GLY A 32 3.86 -5.53 2.05
N PRO A 33 4.20 -5.79 0.77
CA PRO A 33 5.49 -6.33 0.39
C PRO A 33 6.62 -5.32 0.61
N LYS A 34 7.85 -5.84 0.66
CA LYS A 34 9.08 -5.03 0.60
C LYS A 34 9.67 -5.17 -0.80
N TYR A 35 9.82 -4.04 -1.50
CA TYR A 35 10.27 -4.07 -2.89
C TYR A 35 10.96 -2.79 -3.32
N TRP A 36 11.67 -2.86 -4.45
CA TRP A 36 12.20 -1.72 -5.17
C TRP A 36 11.37 -1.41 -6.41
N ILE A 37 11.13 -0.12 -6.67
CA ILE A 37 10.36 0.38 -7.80
C ILE A 37 11.12 1.50 -8.55
N ALA A 38 11.04 1.50 -9.86
CA ALA A 38 11.86 2.36 -10.72
C ALA A 38 11.33 3.80 -10.89
N TYR A 39 10.51 4.30 -9.98
CA TYR A 39 9.82 5.60 -10.13
C TYR A 39 10.76 6.79 -10.22
N GLU A 40 11.76 6.89 -9.34
CA GLU A 40 12.61 8.09 -9.24
C GLU A 40 13.26 8.48 -10.56
N TRP A 41 13.81 7.49 -11.29
CA TRP A 41 14.42 7.78 -12.58
C TRP A 41 13.42 8.41 -13.56
N CYS A 42 12.24 7.82 -13.66
CA CYS A 42 11.21 8.26 -14.60
C CYS A 42 10.74 9.68 -14.27
N TRP A 43 10.51 9.95 -13.00
CA TRP A 43 10.08 11.27 -12.52
C TRP A 43 11.15 12.35 -12.74
N VAL A 44 12.38 12.11 -12.29
CA VAL A 44 13.46 13.10 -12.38
C VAL A 44 13.87 13.39 -13.82
N ASN A 45 13.85 12.38 -14.69
CA ASN A 45 14.32 12.52 -16.08
C ASN A 45 13.18 12.71 -17.08
N ASN A 46 11.93 12.63 -16.66
CA ASN A 46 10.73 12.69 -17.52
C ASN A 46 10.82 11.76 -18.72
N LYS A 47 11.29 10.52 -18.50
CA LYS A 47 11.42 9.46 -19.52
C LYS A 47 11.59 8.09 -18.87
N ALA A 48 11.39 7.05 -19.68
CA ALA A 48 11.62 5.67 -19.27
C ALA A 48 13.07 5.43 -18.82
N ILE A 49 13.23 4.59 -17.80
CA ILE A 49 14.55 4.18 -17.31
C ILE A 49 15.32 3.43 -18.40
N PRO A 50 16.61 3.73 -18.63
CA PRO A 50 17.43 2.97 -19.56
C PRO A 50 17.69 1.55 -19.04
N GLU A 51 17.81 0.57 -19.97
CA GLU A 51 18.00 -0.84 -19.65
C GLU A 51 19.24 -1.12 -18.78
N TYR A 52 20.35 -0.36 -18.99
CA TYR A 52 21.55 -0.48 -18.16
C TYR A 52 21.34 0.01 -16.71
N GLN A 53 20.53 1.06 -16.53
CA GLN A 53 20.19 1.61 -15.20
C GLN A 53 19.28 0.64 -14.44
N TRP A 54 18.31 0.05 -15.15
CA TRP A 54 17.45 -1.00 -14.63
C TRP A 54 18.29 -2.17 -14.08
N ARG A 55 19.26 -2.67 -14.86
CA ARG A 55 20.18 -3.71 -14.44
C ARG A 55 20.93 -3.35 -13.16
N LYS A 56 21.54 -2.15 -13.12
CA LYS A 56 22.32 -1.70 -11.96
C LYS A 56 21.48 -1.62 -10.69
N ASN A 57 20.23 -1.18 -10.79
CA ASN A 57 19.34 -1.15 -9.64
C ASN A 57 18.98 -2.57 -9.16
N ILE A 58 18.70 -3.50 -10.07
CA ILE A 58 18.45 -4.90 -9.71
C ILE A 58 19.65 -5.50 -8.96
N ASP A 59 20.86 -5.28 -9.48
CA ASP A 59 22.08 -5.79 -8.86
C ASP A 59 22.29 -5.19 -7.46
N TRP A 60 22.10 -3.89 -7.34
CA TRP A 60 22.21 -3.18 -6.06
C TRP A 60 21.18 -3.66 -5.03
N VAL A 61 19.92 -3.87 -5.42
CA VAL A 61 18.89 -4.41 -4.52
C VAL A 61 19.27 -5.81 -4.04
N ALA A 62 19.74 -6.66 -4.96
CA ALA A 62 20.18 -8.01 -4.60
C ALA A 62 21.35 -8.01 -3.61
N GLU A 63 22.27 -7.04 -3.72
CA GLU A 63 23.46 -6.93 -2.87
C GLU A 63 23.20 -6.24 -1.53
N ASN A 64 22.28 -5.25 -1.47
CA ASN A 64 22.16 -4.35 -0.31
C ASN A 64 20.82 -4.45 0.43
N LEU A 65 19.75 -4.90 -0.21
CA LEU A 65 18.41 -4.86 0.35
C LEU A 65 17.74 -6.24 0.48
N LYS A 66 18.12 -7.20 -0.36
CA LYS A 66 17.48 -8.52 -0.38
C LYS A 66 17.56 -9.25 0.97
N ASP A 67 18.69 -9.22 1.64
CA ASP A 67 18.88 -9.89 2.94
C ASP A 67 18.04 -9.24 4.06
N TYR A 68 17.55 -8.02 3.83
CA TYR A 68 16.58 -7.34 4.68
C TYR A 68 15.12 -7.61 4.26
N GLY A 69 14.92 -8.48 3.26
CA GLY A 69 13.60 -8.93 2.80
C GLY A 69 12.97 -8.07 1.71
N TYR A 70 13.69 -7.12 1.10
CA TYR A 70 13.25 -6.44 -0.12
C TYR A 70 13.52 -7.34 -1.31
N ASP A 71 12.65 -8.31 -1.50
CA ASP A 71 12.85 -9.43 -2.40
C ASP A 71 12.07 -9.34 -3.71
N MET A 72 11.64 -8.14 -4.09
CA MET A 72 10.88 -7.94 -5.33
C MET A 72 11.35 -6.70 -6.09
N ILE A 73 11.29 -6.79 -7.41
CA ILE A 73 11.59 -5.69 -8.34
C ILE A 73 10.31 -5.36 -9.13
N CYS A 74 9.95 -4.08 -9.22
CA CYS A 74 8.80 -3.59 -9.97
C CYS A 74 9.20 -2.44 -10.89
N ASN A 75 8.63 -2.39 -12.09
CA ASN A 75 8.68 -1.21 -12.95
C ASN A 75 7.66 -0.15 -12.52
N ASP A 76 7.67 0.98 -13.18
CA ASP A 76 6.68 2.06 -12.99
C ASP A 76 6.40 2.80 -14.31
N GLY A 77 5.73 3.89 -14.25
CA GLY A 77 5.08 4.83 -15.14
C GLY A 77 5.61 5.13 -16.55
N TRP A 78 6.47 4.32 -17.14
CA TRP A 78 6.88 4.47 -18.55
C TRP A 78 6.30 3.38 -19.46
N ILE A 79 5.41 2.55 -18.94
CA ILE A 79 4.93 1.33 -19.63
C ILE A 79 4.18 1.61 -20.92
N GLU A 80 3.65 2.80 -21.11
CA GLU A 80 3.05 3.28 -22.35
C GLU A 80 4.05 3.31 -23.51
N ALA A 81 5.35 3.40 -23.23
CA ALA A 81 6.42 3.22 -24.22
C ALA A 81 6.60 1.75 -24.66
N ALA A 82 5.95 0.81 -23.97
CA ALA A 82 5.99 -0.61 -24.28
C ALA A 82 4.99 -0.95 -25.39
N GLN A 83 5.32 -0.64 -26.63
CA GLN A 83 4.50 -0.90 -27.83
C GLN A 83 4.87 -2.19 -28.59
N THR A 84 5.86 -2.96 -28.10
CA THR A 84 6.22 -4.27 -28.65
C THR A 84 5.28 -5.33 -28.12
N ILE A 85 4.54 -6.00 -29.00
CA ILE A 85 3.45 -6.91 -28.65
C ILE A 85 3.66 -8.33 -29.21
N ASN A 86 3.02 -9.31 -28.58
CA ASN A 86 2.88 -10.66 -29.14
C ASN A 86 1.64 -10.77 -30.06
N ALA A 87 1.38 -11.97 -30.57
CA ALA A 87 0.27 -12.23 -31.49
C ALA A 87 -1.13 -11.93 -30.91
N ASN A 88 -1.27 -11.95 -29.59
CA ASN A 88 -2.51 -11.63 -28.88
C ASN A 88 -2.62 -10.14 -28.51
N GLY A 89 -1.61 -9.32 -28.84
CA GLY A 89 -1.58 -7.88 -28.52
C GLY A 89 -1.06 -7.55 -27.12
N TYR A 90 -0.54 -8.51 -26.37
CA TYR A 90 0.07 -8.25 -25.06
C TYR A 90 1.50 -7.77 -25.21
N ILE A 91 1.91 -6.78 -24.40
CA ILE A 91 3.29 -6.26 -24.42
C ILE A 91 4.30 -7.34 -24.04
N THR A 92 5.47 -7.30 -24.68
CA THR A 92 6.54 -8.30 -24.46
C THR A 92 7.80 -7.72 -23.85
N LYS A 93 7.85 -6.41 -23.68
CA LYS A 93 8.97 -5.66 -23.10
C LYS A 93 8.48 -4.61 -22.12
N TYR A 94 9.33 -4.23 -21.17
CA TYR A 94 9.09 -3.07 -20.31
C TYR A 94 9.17 -1.75 -21.07
N ASN A 95 9.96 -1.69 -22.13
CA ASN A 95 10.08 -0.57 -23.04
C ASN A 95 10.47 -1.10 -24.42
N SER A 96 9.89 -0.57 -25.49
CA SER A 96 10.16 -1.01 -26.87
C SER A 96 11.60 -0.79 -27.30
N ASP A 97 12.29 0.22 -26.76
CA ASP A 97 13.68 0.55 -27.07
C ASP A 97 14.69 -0.38 -26.37
N TRP A 98 14.25 -1.16 -25.37
CA TRP A 98 15.14 -2.10 -24.71
C TRP A 98 15.46 -3.28 -25.62
N GLN A 99 16.69 -3.78 -25.49
CA GLN A 99 17.12 -4.96 -26.22
C GLN A 99 16.37 -6.21 -25.76
N ASN A 100 16.19 -6.37 -24.44
CA ASN A 100 15.64 -7.57 -23.84
C ASN A 100 14.17 -7.38 -23.42
N GLY A 101 13.37 -8.46 -23.52
CA GLY A 101 11.98 -8.51 -23.11
C GLY A 101 11.76 -9.05 -21.70
N PHE A 102 10.47 -9.28 -21.36
CA PHE A 102 10.07 -9.81 -20.06
C PHE A 102 10.73 -11.14 -19.70
N GLU A 103 10.80 -12.09 -20.62
CA GLU A 103 11.40 -13.42 -20.35
C GLU A 103 12.83 -13.30 -19.86
N TYR A 104 13.65 -12.46 -20.51
CA TYR A 104 15.02 -12.23 -20.09
C TYR A 104 15.09 -11.57 -18.71
N TRP A 105 14.36 -10.47 -18.50
CA TRP A 105 14.45 -9.70 -17.28
C TRP A 105 13.83 -10.41 -16.09
N ASN A 106 12.69 -11.09 -16.28
CA ASN A 106 12.07 -11.87 -15.22
C ASN A 106 12.96 -13.02 -14.77
N LYS A 107 13.62 -13.69 -15.74
CA LYS A 107 14.64 -14.69 -15.41
C LYS A 107 15.83 -14.08 -14.67
N TYR A 108 16.34 -12.92 -15.12
CA TYR A 108 17.46 -12.23 -14.49
C TYR A 108 17.17 -11.88 -13.01
N ILE A 109 15.97 -11.42 -12.72
CA ILE A 109 15.48 -11.10 -11.37
C ILE A 109 15.35 -12.39 -10.55
N SER A 110 14.71 -13.41 -11.12
CA SER A 110 14.47 -14.70 -10.45
C SER A 110 15.76 -15.46 -10.16
N ASP A 111 16.75 -15.42 -11.04
CA ASP A 111 18.07 -16.04 -10.84
C ASP A 111 18.81 -15.44 -9.62
N LYS A 112 18.49 -14.19 -9.24
CA LYS A 112 18.98 -13.55 -8.02
C LYS A 112 18.14 -13.91 -6.78
N GLY A 113 17.14 -14.76 -6.93
CA GLY A 113 16.21 -15.15 -5.85
C GLY A 113 15.24 -14.04 -5.45
N MET A 114 14.89 -13.17 -6.39
CA MET A 114 13.89 -12.11 -6.17
C MET A 114 12.63 -12.37 -7.00
N LYS A 115 11.51 -11.80 -6.55
CA LYS A 115 10.20 -11.85 -7.19
C LYS A 115 10.07 -10.76 -8.25
N VAL A 116 9.15 -10.97 -9.19
CA VAL A 116 8.83 -10.02 -10.24
C VAL A 116 7.49 -9.36 -9.95
N GLY A 117 7.51 -8.04 -9.86
CA GLY A 117 6.32 -7.19 -9.90
C GLY A 117 6.21 -6.48 -11.24
N VAL A 118 4.99 -6.20 -11.67
CA VAL A 118 4.71 -5.42 -12.87
C VAL A 118 3.71 -4.32 -12.56
N TYR A 119 4.07 -3.09 -12.94
CA TYR A 119 3.15 -1.98 -13.08
C TYR A 119 2.50 -2.06 -14.46
N TYR A 120 1.24 -2.39 -14.50
CA TYR A 120 0.41 -2.40 -15.71
C TYR A 120 -1.07 -2.52 -15.34
N ASN A 121 -1.94 -1.92 -16.14
CA ASN A 121 -3.37 -2.05 -15.97
C ASN A 121 -3.95 -2.99 -17.05
N PRO A 122 -4.52 -4.17 -16.71
CA PRO A 122 -5.10 -5.09 -17.67
C PRO A 122 -6.28 -4.51 -18.49
N MET A 123 -6.84 -3.39 -18.04
CA MET A 123 -7.84 -2.64 -18.80
C MET A 123 -7.23 -1.75 -19.91
N TRP A 124 -5.90 -1.72 -20.02
CA TRP A 124 -5.22 -1.02 -21.10
C TRP A 124 -5.03 -1.90 -22.34
N MET A 125 -5.01 -1.24 -23.48
CA MET A 125 -4.63 -1.78 -24.77
C MET A 125 -3.71 -0.78 -25.45
N THR A 126 -2.51 -1.21 -25.85
CA THR A 126 -1.57 -0.35 -26.57
C THR A 126 -2.09 0.07 -27.94
N ARG A 127 -1.60 1.21 -28.46
CA ARG A 127 -1.87 1.60 -29.86
C ARG A 127 -1.43 0.53 -30.84
N ALA A 128 -0.29 -0.11 -30.58
CA ALA A 128 0.22 -1.22 -31.40
C ALA A 128 -0.81 -2.37 -31.47
N ALA A 129 -1.35 -2.80 -30.35
CA ALA A 129 -2.37 -3.86 -30.30
C ALA A 129 -3.68 -3.44 -31.00
N TYR A 130 -4.12 -2.21 -30.80
CA TYR A 130 -5.31 -1.68 -31.43
C TYR A 130 -5.18 -1.69 -32.95
N PHE A 131 -4.13 -1.06 -33.51
CA PHE A 131 -3.98 -0.94 -34.96
C PHE A 131 -3.58 -2.26 -35.65
N ALA A 132 -2.88 -3.16 -34.94
CA ALA A 132 -2.63 -4.51 -35.45
C ALA A 132 -3.90 -5.37 -35.50
N ASN A 133 -4.99 -4.91 -34.84
CA ASN A 133 -6.27 -5.62 -34.78
C ASN A 133 -6.09 -7.10 -34.38
N CYS A 134 -5.33 -7.32 -33.28
CA CYS A 134 -4.98 -8.64 -32.82
C CYS A 134 -6.19 -9.47 -32.41
N PRO A 135 -6.17 -10.81 -32.58
CA PRO A 135 -7.22 -11.67 -32.07
C PRO A 135 -7.21 -11.67 -30.54
N VAL A 136 -8.39 -11.59 -29.92
CA VAL A 136 -8.55 -11.79 -28.49
C VAL A 136 -8.56 -13.28 -28.20
N ALA A 137 -7.56 -13.75 -27.46
CA ALA A 137 -7.39 -15.16 -27.15
C ALA A 137 -8.61 -15.73 -26.40
N GLY A 138 -9.08 -16.91 -26.81
CA GLY A 138 -10.25 -17.58 -26.20
C GLY A 138 -11.60 -17.05 -26.70
N THR A 139 -11.62 -16.28 -27.80
CA THR A 139 -12.85 -15.83 -28.45
C THR A 139 -12.92 -16.32 -29.89
N ASP A 140 -14.11 -16.33 -30.48
CA ASP A 140 -14.33 -16.64 -31.90
C ASP A 140 -14.47 -15.33 -32.71
N GLY A 141 -13.37 -14.94 -33.37
CA GLY A 141 -13.36 -13.78 -34.31
C GLY A 141 -13.48 -12.40 -33.66
N ILE A 142 -13.31 -12.29 -32.31
CA ILE A 142 -13.22 -11.00 -31.63
C ILE A 142 -11.79 -10.48 -31.71
N THR A 143 -11.65 -9.20 -31.98
CA THR A 143 -10.35 -8.54 -32.10
C THR A 143 -10.22 -7.35 -31.15
N THR A 144 -8.98 -6.89 -30.93
CA THR A 144 -8.68 -5.75 -30.09
C THR A 144 -9.48 -4.49 -30.47
N MET A 145 -9.67 -4.21 -31.75
CA MET A 145 -10.49 -3.06 -32.18
C MET A 145 -11.95 -3.17 -31.73
N LYS A 146 -12.50 -4.38 -31.64
CA LYS A 146 -13.90 -4.57 -31.23
C LYS A 146 -14.15 -4.32 -29.76
N ILE A 147 -13.14 -4.57 -28.91
CA ILE A 147 -13.24 -4.39 -27.44
C ILE A 147 -12.70 -3.04 -26.96
N ALA A 148 -12.01 -2.30 -27.83
CA ALA A 148 -11.46 -0.99 -27.48
C ALA A 148 -12.58 0.02 -27.21
N GLY A 149 -12.42 0.76 -26.14
CA GLY A 149 -13.24 1.91 -25.76
C GLY A 149 -12.54 3.23 -26.09
N ASN A 150 -12.61 4.20 -25.17
CA ASN A 150 -12.02 5.52 -25.35
C ASN A 150 -10.49 5.48 -25.32
N VAL A 151 -9.87 6.44 -25.99
CA VAL A 151 -8.43 6.70 -25.83
C VAL A 151 -8.15 7.14 -24.41
N ASN A 152 -7.08 6.63 -23.82
CA ASN A 152 -6.60 7.03 -22.52
C ASN A 152 -6.03 8.46 -22.55
N PHE A 153 -5.81 9.05 -21.38
CA PHE A 153 -5.33 10.41 -21.18
C PHE A 153 -3.99 10.73 -21.88
N ASN A 154 -3.10 9.75 -22.08
CA ASN A 154 -1.79 9.95 -22.73
C ASN A 154 -1.79 9.69 -24.24
N SER A 155 -2.91 9.34 -24.84
CA SER A 155 -3.08 9.01 -26.26
C SER A 155 -2.31 7.79 -26.80
N GLU A 156 -1.53 7.11 -25.97
CA GLU A 156 -0.75 5.91 -26.34
C GLU A 156 -1.46 4.61 -26.00
N LEU A 157 -2.55 4.70 -25.24
CA LEU A 157 -3.34 3.58 -24.76
C LEU A 157 -4.83 3.80 -25.09
N TYR A 158 -5.53 2.69 -25.27
CA TYR A 158 -6.98 2.64 -25.27
C TYR A 158 -7.45 1.94 -24.00
N TRP A 159 -8.61 2.34 -23.48
CA TRP A 159 -9.32 1.56 -22.48
C TRP A 159 -9.99 0.35 -23.13
N VAL A 160 -10.07 -0.75 -22.43
CA VAL A 160 -10.95 -1.88 -22.77
C VAL A 160 -12.32 -1.60 -22.18
N ASP A 161 -13.35 -1.65 -23.02
CA ASP A 161 -14.74 -1.44 -22.61
C ASP A 161 -15.35 -2.77 -22.14
N VAL A 162 -15.55 -2.92 -20.84
CA VAL A 162 -16.06 -4.16 -20.22
C VAL A 162 -17.47 -4.54 -20.66
N THR A 163 -18.21 -3.65 -21.31
CA THR A 163 -19.54 -3.95 -21.84
C THR A 163 -19.50 -4.70 -23.19
N LYS A 164 -18.30 -4.79 -23.79
CA LYS A 164 -18.11 -5.42 -25.09
C LYS A 164 -17.77 -6.89 -24.95
N GLU A 165 -18.33 -7.70 -25.83
CA GLU A 165 -17.99 -9.13 -25.93
C GLU A 165 -16.49 -9.31 -26.18
N GLY A 166 -15.83 -10.20 -25.42
CA GLY A 166 -14.40 -10.44 -25.50
C GLY A 166 -13.56 -9.61 -24.51
N ALA A 167 -14.13 -8.59 -23.85
CA ALA A 167 -13.41 -7.78 -22.87
C ALA A 167 -12.94 -8.60 -21.65
N GLU A 168 -13.77 -9.50 -21.14
CA GLU A 168 -13.40 -10.43 -20.06
C GLU A 168 -12.20 -11.29 -20.46
N GLN A 169 -12.24 -11.88 -21.66
CA GLN A 169 -11.17 -12.74 -22.15
C GLN A 169 -9.85 -11.97 -22.27
N TRP A 170 -9.89 -10.71 -22.71
CA TRP A 170 -8.71 -9.85 -22.77
C TRP A 170 -8.14 -9.57 -21.38
N ILE A 171 -8.95 -9.08 -20.46
CA ILE A 171 -8.51 -8.69 -19.11
C ILE A 171 -7.96 -9.90 -18.36
N LYS A 172 -8.70 -11.01 -18.30
CA LYS A 172 -8.23 -12.26 -17.69
C LYS A 172 -7.01 -12.83 -18.43
N GLY A 173 -7.01 -12.75 -19.75
CA GLY A 173 -5.90 -13.20 -20.57
C GLY A 173 -4.60 -12.45 -20.27
N TYR A 174 -4.67 -11.14 -20.00
CA TYR A 174 -3.52 -10.33 -19.63
C TYR A 174 -2.96 -10.70 -18.25
N VAL A 175 -3.82 -10.89 -17.26
CA VAL A 175 -3.43 -11.35 -15.92
C VAL A 175 -2.76 -12.72 -16.00
N ARG A 176 -3.35 -13.66 -16.75
CA ARG A 176 -2.80 -15.00 -16.98
C ARG A 176 -1.45 -14.95 -17.68
N TYR A 177 -1.31 -14.06 -18.67
CA TYR A 177 -0.05 -13.85 -19.38
C TYR A 177 1.07 -13.42 -18.42
N PHE A 178 0.82 -12.46 -17.53
CA PHE A 178 1.79 -12.06 -16.53
C PHE A 178 2.12 -13.17 -15.52
N LYS A 179 1.12 -13.93 -15.07
CA LYS A 179 1.36 -15.12 -14.20
C LYS A 179 2.29 -16.12 -14.89
N ASN A 180 2.08 -16.39 -16.17
CA ASN A 180 2.93 -17.31 -16.95
C ASN A 180 4.36 -16.80 -17.12
N LEU A 181 4.58 -15.49 -17.01
CA LEU A 181 5.91 -14.87 -17.00
C LEU A 181 6.55 -14.84 -15.60
N GLY A 182 5.93 -15.45 -14.59
CA GLY A 182 6.43 -15.49 -13.22
C GLY A 182 6.17 -14.23 -12.41
N VAL A 183 5.26 -13.35 -12.88
CA VAL A 183 4.85 -12.16 -12.13
C VAL A 183 3.95 -12.55 -10.98
N SER A 184 4.28 -12.09 -9.78
CA SER A 184 3.53 -12.35 -8.53
C SER A 184 2.92 -11.11 -7.88
N TYR A 185 3.14 -9.93 -8.47
CA TYR A 185 2.62 -8.65 -8.01
C TYR A 185 2.20 -7.79 -9.21
N LEU A 186 0.97 -7.31 -9.19
CA LEU A 186 0.43 -6.45 -10.22
C LEU A 186 -0.01 -5.11 -9.61
N ARG A 187 0.65 -4.02 -10.01
CA ARG A 187 0.34 -2.64 -9.64
C ARG A 187 -0.53 -2.03 -10.72
N ILE A 188 -1.83 -1.85 -10.42
CA ILE A 188 -2.88 -1.46 -11.37
C ILE A 188 -3.19 0.01 -11.16
N ASP A 189 -2.78 0.85 -12.08
CA ASP A 189 -2.85 2.31 -11.95
C ASP A 189 -3.95 2.95 -12.83
N PHE A 190 -4.20 4.25 -12.60
CA PHE A 190 -5.22 5.07 -13.27
C PHE A 190 -6.65 4.56 -13.09
N LEU A 191 -6.93 3.96 -11.95
CA LEU A 191 -8.25 3.41 -11.65
C LEU A 191 -9.34 4.48 -11.60
N GLU A 192 -9.01 5.68 -11.09
CA GLU A 192 -9.92 6.81 -11.04
C GLU A 192 -10.38 7.26 -12.43
N ASN A 193 -9.47 7.19 -13.41
CA ASN A 193 -9.76 7.59 -14.79
C ASN A 193 -10.71 6.60 -15.47
N TYR A 194 -10.47 5.30 -15.25
CA TYR A 194 -11.38 4.27 -15.76
C TYR A 194 -12.78 4.41 -15.15
N GLU A 195 -12.88 4.52 -13.84
CA GLU A 195 -14.17 4.63 -13.13
C GLU A 195 -14.95 5.89 -13.54
N ARG A 196 -14.29 7.03 -13.72
CA ARG A 196 -14.92 8.26 -14.21
C ARG A 196 -15.45 8.13 -15.64
N ASN A 197 -14.76 7.38 -16.51
CA ASN A 197 -15.17 7.21 -17.91
C ASN A 197 -16.28 6.19 -18.11
N TYR A 198 -16.30 5.10 -17.31
CA TYR A 198 -17.19 3.96 -17.52
C TYR A 198 -18.18 3.73 -16.37
N GLY A 199 -18.01 4.41 -15.26
CA GLY A 199 -18.85 4.28 -14.06
C GLY A 199 -18.42 3.13 -13.13
N THR A 200 -18.88 3.22 -11.87
CA THR A 200 -18.56 2.24 -10.83
C THR A 200 -18.95 0.80 -11.15
N PRO A 201 -20.10 0.50 -11.81
CA PRO A 201 -20.43 -0.88 -12.18
C PRO A 201 -19.45 -1.52 -13.16
N ALA A 202 -18.97 -0.78 -14.16
CA ALA A 202 -17.98 -1.24 -15.12
C ALA A 202 -16.60 -1.42 -14.47
N TYR A 203 -16.23 -0.50 -13.61
CA TYR A 203 -15.02 -0.55 -12.80
C TYR A 203 -15.01 -1.79 -11.88
N GLU A 204 -16.08 -2.00 -11.11
CA GLU A 204 -16.22 -3.16 -10.24
C GLU A 204 -16.17 -4.48 -11.01
N GLN A 205 -16.77 -4.54 -12.19
CA GLN A 205 -16.72 -5.72 -13.06
C GLN A 205 -15.30 -6.02 -13.54
N ALA A 206 -14.54 -5.00 -13.94
CA ALA A 206 -13.14 -5.16 -14.34
C ALA A 206 -12.26 -5.67 -13.18
N LEU A 207 -12.38 -5.06 -12.01
CA LEU A 207 -11.66 -5.51 -10.81
C LEU A 207 -12.00 -6.95 -10.43
N LYS A 208 -13.27 -7.34 -10.55
CA LYS A 208 -13.71 -8.71 -10.31
C LYS A 208 -13.00 -9.69 -11.24
N TRP A 209 -12.96 -9.43 -12.55
CA TRP A 209 -12.28 -10.30 -13.51
C TRP A 209 -10.77 -10.41 -13.25
N ILE A 210 -10.14 -9.30 -12.88
CA ILE A 210 -8.73 -9.28 -12.52
C ILE A 210 -8.49 -10.15 -11.26
N ALA A 211 -9.30 -9.96 -10.23
CA ALA A 211 -9.16 -10.69 -8.96
C ALA A 211 -9.42 -12.20 -9.11
N GLU A 212 -10.42 -12.57 -9.91
CA GLU A 212 -10.73 -13.98 -10.21
C GLU A 212 -9.55 -14.69 -10.90
N GLU A 213 -8.92 -14.05 -11.88
CA GLU A 213 -7.80 -14.65 -12.60
C GLU A 213 -6.49 -14.60 -11.79
N ALA A 214 -6.27 -13.56 -10.99
CA ALA A 214 -5.12 -13.44 -10.10
C ALA A 214 -5.09 -14.58 -9.06
N GLY A 215 -6.24 -14.93 -8.51
CA GLY A 215 -6.33 -15.95 -7.46
C GLY A 215 -5.55 -15.57 -6.21
N ASP A 216 -5.03 -16.55 -5.49
CA ASP A 216 -4.21 -16.38 -4.28
C ASP A 216 -2.70 -16.20 -4.59
N ASP A 217 -2.30 -16.32 -5.86
CA ASP A 217 -0.88 -16.36 -6.27
C ASP A 217 -0.33 -14.99 -6.67
N MET A 218 -1.20 -14.04 -7.01
CA MET A 218 -0.80 -12.71 -7.47
C MET A 218 -1.35 -11.63 -6.54
N PHE A 219 -0.44 -10.81 -6.01
CA PHE A 219 -0.76 -9.64 -5.20
C PHE A 219 -1.34 -8.52 -6.09
N LEU A 220 -2.48 -7.96 -5.73
CA LEU A 220 -3.14 -6.88 -6.45
C LEU A 220 -3.04 -5.55 -5.67
N SER A 221 -2.23 -4.63 -6.19
CA SER A 221 -2.10 -3.25 -5.70
C SER A 221 -2.95 -2.32 -6.54
N LEU A 222 -3.96 -1.71 -5.94
CA LEU A 222 -4.90 -0.80 -6.58
C LEU A 222 -4.45 0.65 -6.38
N VAL A 223 -4.07 1.30 -7.48
CA VAL A 223 -3.47 2.63 -7.46
C VAL A 223 -4.40 3.66 -8.07
N MET A 224 -4.40 4.87 -7.51
CA MET A 224 -5.29 5.97 -7.90
C MET A 224 -6.79 5.59 -7.88
N PRO A 225 -7.33 4.86 -6.86
CA PRO A 225 -8.75 4.58 -6.81
C PRO A 225 -9.53 5.81 -6.32
N ASN A 226 -10.74 6.06 -6.85
CA ASN A 226 -11.59 7.13 -6.33
C ASN A 226 -12.10 6.86 -4.91
N CYS A 227 -12.23 5.60 -4.53
CA CYS A 227 -12.76 5.19 -3.22
C CYS A 227 -14.08 5.90 -2.86
N TYR A 228 -15.01 6.07 -3.82
CA TYR A 228 -16.27 6.81 -3.61
C TYR A 228 -17.09 6.30 -2.43
N ASN A 229 -16.97 5.02 -2.10
CA ASN A 229 -17.62 4.38 -0.95
C ASN A 229 -16.60 4.04 0.14
N HIS A 230 -15.61 4.89 0.36
CA HIS A 230 -14.55 4.69 1.34
C HIS A 230 -13.73 3.39 1.10
N GLY A 231 -13.49 3.04 -0.17
CA GLY A 231 -12.67 1.87 -0.53
C GLY A 231 -13.36 0.50 -0.38
N LEU A 232 -14.67 0.46 -0.11
CA LEU A 232 -15.39 -0.81 0.06
C LEU A 232 -15.52 -1.63 -1.24
N THR A 233 -15.44 -1.00 -2.41
CA THR A 233 -15.36 -1.72 -3.68
C THR A 233 -13.99 -2.35 -3.86
N GLU A 234 -12.94 -1.59 -3.59
CA GLU A 234 -11.55 -2.02 -3.68
C GLU A 234 -11.25 -3.16 -2.69
N LEU A 235 -11.82 -3.09 -1.49
CA LEU A 235 -11.68 -4.12 -0.45
C LEU A 235 -12.09 -5.52 -0.93
N LYS A 236 -13.07 -5.63 -1.84
CA LYS A 236 -13.53 -6.93 -2.36
C LYS A 236 -12.55 -7.57 -3.34
N TYR A 237 -11.74 -6.78 -4.05
CA TYR A 237 -11.00 -7.24 -5.22
C TYR A 237 -9.51 -6.99 -5.16
N GLY A 238 -9.03 -6.08 -4.30
CA GLY A 238 -7.63 -5.76 -4.13
C GLY A 238 -7.04 -6.29 -2.83
N ASP A 239 -5.71 -6.42 -2.78
CA ASP A 239 -4.98 -6.71 -1.55
C ASP A 239 -4.53 -5.41 -0.88
N MET A 240 -4.20 -4.40 -1.68
CA MET A 240 -3.69 -3.12 -1.22
C MET A 240 -4.28 -1.95 -2.01
N ILE A 241 -4.58 -0.84 -1.33
CA ILE A 241 -5.08 0.39 -1.95
C ILE A 241 -4.16 1.57 -1.64
N ARG A 242 -3.95 2.43 -2.64
CA ARG A 242 -3.29 3.71 -2.47
C ARG A 242 -4.23 4.70 -1.78
N VAL A 243 -3.76 5.30 -0.69
CA VAL A 243 -4.58 6.16 0.18
C VAL A 243 -4.22 7.65 0.11
N SER A 244 -3.16 8.01 -0.61
CA SER A 244 -2.68 9.39 -0.75
C SER A 244 -2.29 9.73 -2.18
N ASP A 245 -2.06 11.01 -2.44
CA ASP A 245 -1.51 11.53 -3.70
C ASP A 245 -0.15 10.87 -4.02
N ASP A 246 0.30 10.97 -5.28
CA ASP A 246 1.59 10.44 -5.70
C ASP A 246 2.76 11.08 -4.95
N CYS A 247 3.83 10.31 -4.78
CA CYS A 247 5.03 10.76 -4.10
C CYS A 247 5.64 12.01 -4.77
N PHE A 248 5.65 12.08 -6.12
CA PHE A 248 6.26 13.16 -6.90
C PHE A 248 7.71 13.45 -6.47
N ASP A 249 7.99 14.67 -6.01
CA ASP A 249 9.31 15.08 -5.56
C ASP A 249 9.70 14.54 -4.18
N GLY A 250 8.77 13.89 -3.49
CA GLY A 250 9.02 13.32 -2.17
C GLY A 250 9.08 14.39 -1.06
N GLY A 251 10.03 14.25 -0.17
CA GLY A 251 10.27 15.17 0.93
C GLY A 251 9.15 15.23 1.97
N TRP A 252 9.24 16.20 2.88
CA TRP A 252 8.25 16.42 3.93
C TRP A 252 6.86 16.76 3.39
N ASP A 253 6.82 17.41 2.21
CA ASP A 253 5.57 17.71 1.52
C ASP A 253 4.74 16.46 1.30
N PHE A 254 5.33 15.43 0.69
CA PHE A 254 4.69 14.14 0.48
C PHE A 254 4.36 13.42 1.79
N ALA A 255 5.30 13.42 2.74
CA ALA A 255 5.12 12.67 3.99
C ALA A 255 3.94 13.21 4.81
N SER A 256 3.79 14.53 4.93
CA SER A 256 2.90 15.14 5.92
C SER A 256 2.31 16.51 5.58
N ALA A 257 2.93 17.32 4.70
CA ALA A 257 2.56 18.74 4.55
C ALA A 257 1.59 19.01 3.41
N ARG A 258 1.66 18.26 2.29
CA ARG A 258 0.84 18.51 1.09
C ARG A 258 -0.65 18.43 1.40
N ARG A 259 -1.37 19.52 1.19
CA ARG A 259 -2.82 19.61 1.44
C ARG A 259 -3.26 19.04 2.79
N ARG A 260 -2.47 19.30 3.83
CA ARG A 260 -2.67 18.77 5.17
C ARG A 260 -4.07 19.10 5.70
N GLY A 261 -4.78 18.09 6.19
CA GLY A 261 -6.14 18.22 6.74
C GLY A 261 -7.24 18.36 5.70
N GLU A 262 -6.91 18.39 4.41
CA GLU A 262 -7.89 18.46 3.34
C GLU A 262 -8.34 17.07 2.91
N HIS A 263 -9.63 16.96 2.54
CA HIS A 263 -10.22 15.75 1.99
C HIS A 263 -10.97 16.07 0.69
N LYS A 264 -10.79 15.25 -0.34
CA LYS A 264 -11.60 15.25 -1.56
C LYS A 264 -12.45 13.98 -1.62
N SER A 265 -13.58 14.06 -2.33
CA SER A 265 -14.48 12.92 -2.53
C SER A 265 -14.04 11.96 -3.65
N TYR A 266 -12.92 12.22 -4.30
CA TYR A 266 -12.34 11.42 -5.39
C TYR A 266 -10.82 11.54 -5.35
N TRP A 267 -10.13 10.70 -6.13
CA TRP A 267 -8.67 10.70 -6.21
C TRP A 267 -8.08 12.07 -6.58
N PRO A 268 -6.99 12.49 -5.93
CA PRO A 268 -6.47 11.96 -4.67
C PRO A 268 -7.26 12.53 -3.47
N GLN A 269 -7.83 11.66 -2.65
CA GLN A 269 -8.64 12.07 -1.49
C GLN A 269 -7.82 12.88 -0.50
N TYR A 270 -6.59 12.44 -0.23
CA TYR A 270 -5.65 13.09 0.68
C TYR A 270 -4.37 13.46 -0.04
N GLY A 271 -3.77 14.61 0.31
CA GLY A 271 -2.58 15.12 -0.36
C GLY A 271 -1.28 14.49 0.10
N ASN A 272 -1.24 13.94 1.31
CA ASN A 272 -0.03 13.41 1.92
C ASN A 272 -0.26 12.01 2.52
N ALA A 273 0.85 11.27 2.68
CA ALA A 273 0.79 9.89 3.17
C ALA A 273 0.20 9.79 4.59
N PHE A 274 0.56 10.72 5.48
CA PHE A 274 0.13 10.66 6.88
C PHE A 274 -1.39 10.79 7.01
N ASP A 275 -2.01 11.76 6.34
CA ASP A 275 -3.47 11.95 6.38
C ASP A 275 -4.21 10.79 5.72
N GLY A 276 -3.70 10.27 4.59
CA GLY A 276 -4.29 9.11 3.92
C GLY A 276 -4.26 7.85 4.79
N MET A 277 -3.13 7.57 5.43
CA MET A 277 -2.98 6.42 6.33
C MET A 277 -3.89 6.52 7.56
N ILE A 278 -4.10 7.71 8.14
CA ILE A 278 -5.07 7.91 9.23
C ILE A 278 -6.49 7.64 8.74
N ALA A 279 -6.86 8.27 7.64
CA ALA A 279 -8.25 8.31 7.18
C ALA A 279 -8.81 6.94 6.79
N PHE A 280 -7.97 6.07 6.23
CA PHE A 280 -8.34 4.71 5.83
C PHE A 280 -7.94 3.63 6.85
N SER A 281 -7.46 4.01 8.03
CA SER A 281 -6.97 3.05 9.05
C SER A 281 -8.03 2.07 9.57
N ASP A 282 -9.31 2.40 9.44
CA ASP A 282 -10.42 1.49 9.76
C ASP A 282 -10.51 0.28 8.81
N LEU A 283 -10.01 0.41 7.58
CA LEU A 283 -9.96 -0.69 6.62
C LEU A 283 -8.74 -1.60 6.81
N SER A 284 -7.74 -1.16 7.59
CA SER A 284 -6.50 -1.92 7.77
C SER A 284 -6.62 -2.93 8.90
N ALA A 285 -6.30 -4.18 8.65
CA ALA A 285 -6.09 -5.24 9.64
C ALA A 285 -5.65 -6.51 8.91
N LYS A 286 -5.24 -7.54 9.66
CA LYS A 286 -5.05 -8.89 9.09
C LYS A 286 -6.37 -9.43 8.55
N GLY A 287 -6.38 -9.84 7.29
CA GLY A 287 -7.58 -10.32 6.59
C GLY A 287 -8.51 -9.21 6.09
N GLN A 288 -8.02 -7.98 6.10
CA GLN A 288 -8.72 -6.80 5.56
C GLN A 288 -7.90 -6.21 4.40
N MET A 289 -7.79 -4.89 4.31
CA MET A 289 -7.03 -4.18 3.29
C MET A 289 -5.63 -3.82 3.80
N ILE A 290 -4.64 -3.87 2.92
CA ILE A 290 -3.34 -3.25 3.15
C ILE A 290 -3.41 -1.81 2.61
N LEU A 291 -2.99 -0.84 3.41
CA LEU A 291 -2.95 0.55 2.98
C LEU A 291 -1.61 0.84 2.30
N ASP A 292 -1.65 1.47 1.14
CA ASP A 292 -0.46 1.91 0.39
C ASP A 292 -0.25 3.41 0.60
N GLY A 293 0.75 3.77 1.42
CA GLY A 293 1.20 5.15 1.59
C GLY A 293 2.11 5.63 0.45
N ASP A 294 2.20 4.88 -0.65
CA ASP A 294 3.10 5.04 -1.77
C ASP A 294 4.55 4.61 -1.47
N PHE A 295 5.39 4.65 -2.49
CA PHE A 295 6.81 4.37 -2.36
C PHE A 295 7.56 5.56 -1.73
N MET A 296 8.71 5.25 -1.16
CA MET A 296 9.53 6.23 -0.43
C MET A 296 10.73 6.67 -1.27
N ARG A 297 10.93 7.97 -1.33
CA ARG A 297 12.14 8.62 -1.82
C ARG A 297 12.85 9.26 -0.62
N LEU A 298 13.47 8.42 0.23
CA LEU A 298 14.07 8.90 1.47
C LEU A 298 15.29 9.81 1.26
N ASN A 299 15.93 9.72 0.09
CA ASN A 299 16.99 10.64 -0.33
C ASN A 299 16.51 12.10 -0.46
N THR A 300 15.21 12.34 -0.61
CA THR A 300 14.61 13.68 -0.72
C THR A 300 14.25 14.30 0.61
N MET A 301 14.33 13.56 1.72
CA MET A 301 14.08 14.05 3.07
C MET A 301 15.24 14.93 3.54
N ALA A 302 14.93 16.01 4.26
CA ALA A 302 15.93 16.99 4.69
C ALA A 302 16.97 16.41 5.66
N ASN A 303 16.57 15.42 6.46
CA ASN A 303 17.44 14.84 7.49
C ASN A 303 17.03 13.40 7.82
N LYS A 304 17.83 12.75 8.70
CA LYS A 304 17.61 11.37 9.13
C LYS A 304 16.29 11.18 9.89
N GLU A 305 15.87 12.16 10.66
CA GLU A 305 14.66 12.04 11.48
C GLU A 305 13.39 12.09 10.60
N GLU A 306 13.36 12.92 9.57
CA GLU A 306 12.27 12.89 8.58
C GLU A 306 12.23 11.56 7.81
N ARG A 307 13.39 10.97 7.48
CA ARG A 307 13.48 9.63 6.87
C ARG A 307 12.88 8.57 7.80
N ARG A 308 13.25 8.60 9.08
CA ARG A 308 12.71 7.70 10.10
C ARG A 308 11.22 7.90 10.30
N PHE A 309 10.75 9.15 10.26
CA PHE A 309 9.33 9.49 10.38
C PHE A 309 8.50 8.81 9.29
N LEU A 310 8.84 9.01 8.01
CA LEU A 310 8.10 8.42 6.90
C LEU A 310 8.16 6.89 6.94
N TYR A 311 9.35 6.33 7.15
CA TYR A 311 9.51 4.87 7.26
C TYR A 311 8.69 4.29 8.41
N SER A 312 8.69 4.97 9.58
CA SER A 312 7.87 4.56 10.73
C SER A 312 6.38 4.59 10.44
N LEU A 313 5.89 5.60 9.71
CA LEU A 313 4.49 5.67 9.29
C LEU A 313 4.10 4.44 8.45
N MET A 314 4.94 4.07 7.46
CA MET A 314 4.70 2.91 6.62
C MET A 314 4.67 1.62 7.43
N VAL A 315 5.64 1.43 8.34
CA VAL A 315 5.68 0.24 9.21
C VAL A 315 4.49 0.20 10.17
N MET A 316 4.19 1.33 10.83
CA MET A 316 3.07 1.39 11.79
C MET A 316 1.72 1.12 11.13
N GLY A 317 1.52 1.57 9.92
CA GLY A 317 0.28 1.33 9.16
C GLY A 317 0.22 -0.01 8.42
N GLY A 318 1.28 -0.82 8.48
CA GLY A 318 1.35 -2.08 7.73
C GLY A 318 1.44 -1.91 6.21
N SER A 319 1.87 -0.75 5.74
CA SER A 319 2.04 -0.43 4.32
C SER A 319 3.12 -1.28 3.65
N ALA A 320 3.16 -1.24 2.33
CA ALA A 320 4.33 -1.70 1.60
C ALA A 320 5.56 -0.89 2.01
N LEU A 321 6.71 -1.54 2.12
CA LEU A 321 7.99 -0.88 2.25
C LEU A 321 8.63 -0.80 0.86
N ALA A 322 8.20 0.18 0.09
CA ALA A 322 8.58 0.35 -1.30
C ALA A 322 9.70 1.40 -1.42
N VAL A 323 10.85 0.98 -1.92
CA VAL A 323 12.04 1.81 -2.12
C VAL A 323 12.03 2.36 -3.53
N ALA A 324 11.99 3.68 -3.71
CA ALA A 324 12.11 4.32 -5.02
C ALA A 324 13.47 5.00 -5.24
N ASP A 325 14.29 5.15 -4.20
CA ASP A 325 15.67 5.60 -4.31
C ASP A 325 16.47 4.62 -5.18
N GLN A 326 17.44 5.12 -5.93
CA GLN A 326 18.26 4.33 -6.81
C GLN A 326 19.62 4.00 -6.18
N TYR A 327 20.35 3.04 -6.76
CA TYR A 327 21.68 2.64 -6.32
C TYR A 327 22.67 3.82 -6.15
N ASN A 328 22.49 4.88 -6.91
CA ASN A 328 23.38 6.06 -6.93
C ASN A 328 22.78 7.31 -6.30
N THR A 329 21.56 7.25 -5.77
CA THR A 329 20.88 8.37 -5.11
C THR A 329 20.53 8.12 -3.66
N VAL A 330 20.44 6.85 -3.22
CA VAL A 330 20.01 6.44 -1.89
C VAL A 330 20.84 7.06 -0.75
N GLY A 331 22.16 7.20 -0.93
CA GLY A 331 23.05 7.80 0.09
C GLY A 331 22.84 7.22 1.48
N ASP A 332 22.81 8.10 2.50
CA ASP A 332 22.60 7.74 3.91
C ASP A 332 21.21 7.17 4.21
N ALA A 333 20.25 7.28 3.28
CA ALA A 333 18.92 6.70 3.47
C ALA A 333 18.95 5.17 3.53
N LEU A 334 20.01 4.54 3.00
CA LEU A 334 20.17 3.09 3.02
C LEU A 334 20.08 2.50 4.43
N GLU A 335 20.68 3.14 5.44
CA GLU A 335 20.64 2.66 6.82
C GLU A 335 19.22 2.64 7.43
N VAL A 336 18.33 3.52 6.96
CA VAL A 336 16.92 3.54 7.40
C VAL A 336 16.17 2.34 6.84
N TYR A 337 16.39 2.00 5.56
CA TYR A 337 15.81 0.82 4.94
C TYR A 337 16.32 -0.50 5.53
N GLN A 338 17.44 -0.48 6.25
CA GLN A 338 18.10 -1.67 6.81
C GLN A 338 17.86 -1.86 8.32
N ASN A 339 17.01 -1.04 8.96
CA ASN A 339 16.70 -1.23 10.39
C ASN A 339 15.95 -2.54 10.62
N THR A 340 16.63 -3.52 11.23
CA THR A 340 16.12 -4.88 11.38
C THR A 340 14.92 -4.99 12.32
N GLU A 341 14.82 -4.16 13.37
CA GLU A 341 13.69 -4.21 14.30
C GLU A 341 12.41 -3.63 13.68
N MET A 342 12.55 -2.59 12.87
CA MET A 342 11.42 -2.04 12.12
C MET A 342 10.95 -3.01 11.02
N ILE A 343 11.90 -3.64 10.31
CA ILE A 343 11.60 -4.65 9.29
C ILE A 343 10.90 -5.86 9.91
N GLU A 344 11.31 -6.27 11.11
CA GLU A 344 10.72 -7.41 11.79
C GLU A 344 9.22 -7.21 12.08
N LEU A 345 8.77 -5.97 12.35
CA LEU A 345 7.35 -5.67 12.49
C LEU A 345 6.58 -6.00 11.19
N ASN A 346 7.13 -5.62 10.04
CA ASN A 346 6.53 -5.97 8.74
C ASN A 346 6.53 -7.49 8.52
N ASN A 347 7.64 -8.20 8.85
CA ASN A 347 7.74 -9.65 8.71
C ASN A 347 6.69 -10.40 9.55
N GLN A 348 6.34 -9.88 10.73
CA GLN A 348 5.33 -10.45 11.61
C GLN A 348 3.88 -10.11 11.21
N GLY A 349 3.70 -9.33 10.15
CA GLY A 349 2.39 -8.85 9.73
C GLY A 349 1.77 -7.87 10.74
N PHE A 350 2.58 -7.02 11.34
CA PHE A 350 2.13 -6.01 12.29
C PHE A 350 1.35 -4.89 11.58
N VAL A 351 0.17 -4.58 12.10
CA VAL A 351 -0.66 -3.46 11.66
C VAL A 351 -1.09 -2.68 12.89
N GLY A 352 -0.64 -1.46 13.00
CA GLY A 352 -1.08 -0.51 14.01
C GLY A 352 -2.14 0.45 13.46
N LYS A 353 -2.78 1.17 14.38
CA LYS A 353 -3.80 2.17 14.07
C LYS A 353 -3.57 3.42 14.91
N PRO A 354 -3.96 4.61 14.40
CA PRO A 354 -3.99 5.82 15.22
C PRO A 354 -5.05 5.68 16.31
N LEU A 355 -4.85 6.30 17.46
CA LEU A 355 -5.85 6.34 18.53
C LEU A 355 -7.11 7.12 18.13
N SER A 356 -7.05 7.92 17.07
CA SER A 356 -8.18 8.61 16.48
C SER A 356 -7.99 8.78 14.97
N GLN A 357 -9.04 8.55 14.20
CA GLN A 357 -9.06 8.88 12.76
C GLN A 357 -9.33 10.36 12.47
N LYS A 358 -9.58 11.16 13.51
CA LYS A 358 -9.81 12.60 13.34
C LYS A 358 -8.49 13.31 13.04
N LEU A 359 -8.33 13.75 11.79
CA LEU A 359 -7.15 14.50 11.33
C LEU A 359 -6.90 15.74 12.22
N GLY A 360 -5.64 16.10 12.38
CA GLY A 360 -5.21 17.29 13.10
C GLY A 360 -5.34 17.20 14.62
N THR A 361 -5.52 16.02 15.18
CA THR A 361 -5.51 15.80 16.64
C THR A 361 -4.23 15.06 17.08
N TRP A 362 -3.82 15.24 18.33
CA TRP A 362 -2.68 14.49 18.88
C TRP A 362 -2.96 12.99 18.92
N ASP A 363 -4.21 12.58 19.10
CA ASP A 363 -4.58 11.15 19.08
C ASP A 363 -4.41 10.50 17.71
N SER A 364 -4.51 11.28 16.62
CA SER A 364 -4.19 10.78 15.27
C SER A 364 -2.69 10.65 15.00
N SER A 365 -1.87 11.24 15.85
CA SER A 365 -0.40 11.16 15.81
C SER A 365 0.18 10.12 16.79
N ARG A 366 -0.68 9.41 17.53
CA ARG A 366 -0.33 8.33 18.44
C ARG A 366 -0.87 7.01 17.91
N TRP A 367 0.03 6.16 17.46
CA TRP A 367 -0.31 4.89 16.80
C TRP A 367 -0.01 3.70 17.70
N VAL A 368 -0.90 2.73 17.71
CA VAL A 368 -0.77 1.53 18.55
C VAL A 368 -1.13 0.29 17.76
N GLY A 369 -0.41 -0.79 17.97
CA GLY A 369 -0.75 -2.13 17.55
C GLY A 369 -0.24 -3.17 18.54
N GLN A 370 -0.75 -4.39 18.44
CA GLN A 370 -0.37 -5.49 19.32
C GLN A 370 0.24 -6.63 18.52
N LEU A 371 1.35 -7.16 19.00
CA LEU A 371 2.01 -8.33 18.43
C LEU A 371 1.35 -9.63 18.91
N PRO A 372 1.56 -10.76 18.21
CA PRO A 372 0.99 -12.05 18.60
C PRO A 372 1.42 -12.56 19.97
N ASP A 373 2.57 -12.12 20.48
CA ASP A 373 3.07 -12.44 21.81
C ASP A 373 2.47 -11.59 22.92
N GLY A 374 1.63 -10.61 22.54
CA GLY A 374 0.95 -9.70 23.47
C GLY A 374 1.68 -8.39 23.74
N ASP A 375 2.86 -8.19 23.17
CA ASP A 375 3.56 -6.91 23.25
C ASP A 375 2.83 -5.83 22.45
N TYR A 376 2.91 -4.60 22.92
CA TYR A 376 2.43 -3.45 22.18
C TYR A 376 3.56 -2.79 21.41
N VAL A 377 3.26 -2.28 20.21
CA VAL A 377 4.15 -1.36 19.49
C VAL A 377 3.44 -0.02 19.39
N VAL A 378 4.14 1.03 19.77
CA VAL A 378 3.62 2.40 19.82
C VAL A 378 4.49 3.31 18.98
N GLY A 379 3.86 4.05 18.07
CA GLY A 379 4.47 5.14 17.31
C GLY A 379 3.94 6.49 17.81
N LEU A 380 4.82 7.40 18.21
CA LEU A 380 4.48 8.77 18.56
C LEU A 380 5.11 9.70 17.52
N PHE A 381 4.30 10.50 16.84
CA PHE A 381 4.71 11.31 15.70
C PHE A 381 4.50 12.79 15.96
N ASN A 382 5.57 13.59 15.94
CA ASN A 382 5.44 15.05 15.92
C ASN A 382 5.56 15.56 14.48
N ARG A 383 4.43 15.88 13.88
CA ARG A 383 4.35 16.44 12.52
C ARG A 383 4.25 17.97 12.49
N GLU A 384 4.41 18.62 13.66
CA GLU A 384 4.30 20.06 13.83
C GLU A 384 5.66 20.74 13.69
N GLU A 385 5.62 22.08 13.44
CA GLU A 385 6.81 22.93 13.33
C GLU A 385 7.45 23.29 14.70
N ASN A 386 6.84 22.88 15.78
CA ASN A 386 7.33 23.12 17.14
C ASN A 386 7.52 21.81 17.88
N ALA A 387 8.48 21.78 18.80
CA ALA A 387 8.68 20.66 19.68
C ALA A 387 7.44 20.40 20.54
N ALA A 388 7.12 19.14 20.75
CA ALA A 388 5.95 18.71 21.52
C ALA A 388 6.30 17.52 22.42
N THR A 389 5.64 17.42 23.57
CA THR A 389 5.67 16.22 24.39
C THR A 389 4.47 15.35 24.06
N LEU A 390 4.74 14.14 23.56
CA LEU A 390 3.72 13.13 23.36
C LEU A 390 3.91 11.98 24.36
N GLU A 391 2.79 11.41 24.78
CA GLU A 391 2.80 10.31 25.73
C GLU A 391 1.80 9.23 25.39
N ILE A 392 2.05 8.02 25.85
CA ILE A 392 1.12 6.89 25.83
C ILE A 392 0.91 6.43 27.27
N ASP A 393 -0.34 6.44 27.71
CA ASP A 393 -0.76 5.96 29.02
C ASP A 393 -1.04 4.45 28.94
N PHE A 394 -0.35 3.65 29.76
CA PHE A 394 -0.41 2.20 29.67
C PHE A 394 -1.78 1.63 30.05
N PHE A 395 -2.45 2.27 31.02
CA PHE A 395 -3.78 1.83 31.42
C PHE A 395 -4.87 2.35 30.46
N LYS A 396 -4.86 3.65 30.21
CA LYS A 396 -5.92 4.32 29.44
C LYS A 396 -5.88 3.95 27.95
N ASP A 397 -4.67 4.01 27.35
CA ASP A 397 -4.50 3.86 25.90
C ASP A 397 -4.22 2.40 25.50
N LEU A 398 -3.61 1.58 26.38
CA LEU A 398 -3.23 0.19 26.07
C LEU A 398 -4.01 -0.86 26.86
N GLY A 399 -4.77 -0.47 27.88
CA GLY A 399 -5.49 -1.40 28.75
C GLY A 399 -4.59 -2.27 29.63
N ILE A 400 -3.32 -1.87 29.85
CA ILE A 400 -2.40 -2.55 30.77
C ILE A 400 -2.82 -2.21 32.20
N GLU A 401 -3.00 -3.24 33.06
CA GLU A 401 -3.42 -3.03 34.46
C GLU A 401 -2.44 -2.13 35.23
N SER A 402 -3.00 -1.27 36.08
CA SER A 402 -2.21 -0.36 36.89
C SER A 402 -1.21 -1.13 37.79
N GLY A 403 0.02 -0.64 37.88
CA GLY A 403 1.10 -1.25 38.67
C GLY A 403 1.82 -2.42 37.95
N VAL A 404 1.39 -2.81 36.76
CA VAL A 404 2.15 -3.78 35.96
C VAL A 404 3.43 -3.15 35.44
N ALA A 405 4.56 -3.69 35.83
CA ALA A 405 5.85 -3.26 35.31
C ALA A 405 5.96 -3.65 33.80
N THR A 406 6.32 -2.73 32.96
CA THR A 406 6.54 -2.97 31.53
C THR A 406 7.99 -2.69 31.17
N ASN A 407 8.58 -3.51 30.32
CA ASN A 407 9.86 -3.18 29.69
C ASN A 407 9.58 -2.40 28.42
N VAL A 408 10.33 -1.32 28.21
CA VAL A 408 10.18 -0.47 27.01
C VAL A 408 11.49 -0.51 26.23
N ARG A 409 11.39 -0.70 24.91
CA ARG A 409 12.52 -0.74 23.97
C ARG A 409 12.30 0.22 22.80
N ASP A 410 13.31 1.04 22.52
CA ASP A 410 13.39 1.91 21.36
C ASP A 410 13.87 1.09 20.14
N LEU A 411 13.01 0.97 19.12
CA LEU A 411 13.28 0.14 17.95
C LEU A 411 14.23 0.81 16.93
N TRP A 412 14.28 2.15 16.91
CA TRP A 412 15.21 2.86 16.04
C TRP A 412 16.64 2.82 16.53
N ASN A 413 16.82 2.93 17.83
CA ASN A 413 18.15 2.98 18.46
C ASN A 413 18.59 1.62 19.03
N HIS A 414 17.77 0.55 18.86
CA HIS A 414 18.03 -0.81 19.37
C HIS A 414 18.33 -0.82 20.89
N LYS A 415 17.64 0.05 21.65
CA LYS A 415 17.97 0.34 23.03
C LYS A 415 16.83 0.01 23.98
N ASP A 416 17.17 -0.75 25.05
CA ASP A 416 16.24 -0.94 26.16
C ASP A 416 16.22 0.32 27.04
N LEU A 417 15.01 0.88 27.23
CA LEU A 417 14.76 2.09 28.00
C LEU A 417 14.46 1.78 29.47
N GLY A 418 14.41 0.49 29.85
CA GLY A 418 14.14 0.03 31.19
C GLY A 418 12.66 -0.19 31.50
N LYS A 419 12.33 -0.25 32.80
CA LYS A 419 10.99 -0.52 33.31
C LYS A 419 10.22 0.76 33.55
N MET A 420 8.96 0.77 33.12
CA MET A 420 8.00 1.85 33.32
C MET A 420 6.68 1.26 33.82
N ASN A 421 5.92 1.99 34.63
CA ASN A 421 4.71 1.45 35.28
C ASN A 421 3.42 2.11 34.83
N GLU A 422 3.44 3.34 34.33
CA GLU A 422 2.24 4.12 34.08
C GLU A 422 2.16 4.62 32.66
N LYS A 423 3.24 5.20 32.17
CA LYS A 423 3.29 5.81 30.83
C LYS A 423 4.70 5.86 30.27
N TYR A 424 4.78 6.04 28.97
CA TYR A 424 5.97 6.51 28.27
C TYR A 424 5.72 7.93 27.75
N SER A 425 6.70 8.81 27.89
CA SER A 425 6.63 10.20 27.44
C SER A 425 7.89 10.55 26.67
N ALA A 426 7.77 11.19 25.52
CA ALA A 426 8.87 11.66 24.69
C ALA A 426 8.73 13.14 24.36
N GLN A 427 9.81 13.90 24.55
CA GLN A 427 9.97 15.22 23.96
C GLN A 427 10.41 15.02 22.52
N LEU A 428 9.60 15.43 21.57
CA LEU A 428 9.84 15.27 20.15
C LEU A 428 10.08 16.64 19.49
N GLU A 429 11.21 16.79 18.83
CA GLU A 429 11.49 17.93 17.97
C GLU A 429 10.57 17.94 16.74
N PRO A 430 10.47 19.03 15.97
CA PRO A 430 9.71 19.07 14.74
C PRO A 430 10.06 17.93 13.79
N HIS A 431 9.05 17.33 13.13
CA HIS A 431 9.20 16.29 12.13
C HIS A 431 9.91 15.02 12.61
N THR A 432 9.78 14.72 13.91
CA THR A 432 10.40 13.51 14.50
C THR A 432 9.36 12.53 15.02
N CYS A 433 9.79 11.30 15.19
CA CYS A 433 8.97 10.26 15.82
C CYS A 433 9.81 9.36 16.71
N VAL A 434 9.12 8.61 17.57
CA VAL A 434 9.67 7.44 18.24
C VAL A 434 8.79 6.23 17.97
N VAL A 435 9.41 5.06 17.82
CA VAL A 435 8.70 3.78 17.78
C VAL A 435 9.27 2.90 18.88
N ILE A 436 8.39 2.49 19.78
CA ILE A 436 8.76 1.69 20.96
C ILE A 436 7.96 0.39 21.00
N ARG A 437 8.60 -0.66 21.52
CA ARG A 437 7.96 -1.91 21.91
C ARG A 437 7.80 -1.93 23.41
N ILE A 438 6.60 -2.28 23.88
CA ILE A 438 6.20 -2.32 25.28
C ILE A 438 5.86 -3.75 25.63
N HIS A 439 6.61 -4.36 26.54
CA HIS A 439 6.43 -5.72 27.03
C HIS A 439 5.87 -5.72 28.45
N PRO A 440 4.54 -5.92 28.65
CA PRO A 440 3.95 -6.01 29.98
C PRO A 440 4.39 -7.29 30.70
N LYS A 441 4.73 -7.21 31.99
CA LYS A 441 4.97 -8.39 32.83
C LYS A 441 3.63 -8.87 33.41
N GLY A 442 3.13 -10.03 32.96
CA GLY A 442 1.91 -10.61 33.52
C GLY A 442 0.96 -11.10 32.44
N LYS A 443 -0.30 -11.30 32.79
CA LYS A 443 -1.33 -11.69 31.82
C LYS A 443 -1.62 -10.52 30.88
N THR A 444 -1.34 -10.69 29.60
CA THR A 444 -1.64 -9.72 28.58
C THR A 444 -3.09 -9.90 28.13
N ARG A 445 -3.85 -8.81 28.07
CA ARG A 445 -5.13 -8.77 27.34
C ARG A 445 -4.86 -8.58 25.86
N PHE A 446 -5.43 -9.44 25.03
CA PHE A 446 -5.43 -9.22 23.59
C PHE A 446 -6.63 -8.34 23.25
N GLN A 447 -6.36 -7.22 22.63
CA GLN A 447 -7.40 -6.29 22.18
C GLN A 447 -7.97 -6.81 20.86
N ALA A 448 -9.31 -6.92 20.77
CA ALA A 448 -9.98 -7.50 19.63
C ALA A 448 -9.74 -6.72 18.33
N GLU A 449 -9.54 -5.43 18.42
CA GLU A 449 -9.25 -4.54 17.30
C GLU A 449 -7.92 -4.84 16.59
N PHE A 450 -6.99 -5.53 17.26
CA PHE A 450 -5.73 -5.98 16.68
C PHE A 450 -5.73 -7.46 16.29
N ALA A 451 -6.84 -8.17 16.57
CA ALA A 451 -6.95 -9.57 16.22
C ALA A 451 -7.27 -9.76 14.73
N SER A 452 -6.73 -10.84 14.15
CA SER A 452 -7.15 -11.25 12.81
C SER A 452 -8.49 -12.00 12.88
N VAL A 453 -9.42 -11.64 11.99
CA VAL A 453 -10.68 -12.37 11.83
C VAL A 453 -10.43 -13.64 11.00
N LYS A 454 -10.80 -14.82 11.52
CA LYS A 454 -10.66 -16.10 10.82
C LYS A 454 -12.00 -16.84 10.74
N ASN A 455 -12.19 -17.58 9.66
CA ASN A 455 -13.29 -18.54 9.50
C ASN A 455 -14.70 -17.97 9.74
N GLY A 456 -14.99 -16.80 9.19
CA GLY A 456 -16.32 -16.20 9.29
C GLY A 456 -16.67 -15.63 10.67
N ALA A 457 -15.69 -15.50 11.56
CA ALA A 457 -15.90 -14.74 12.80
C ALA A 457 -16.16 -13.29 12.46
N THR A 458 -17.19 -12.70 13.07
CA THR A 458 -17.50 -11.27 12.94
C THR A 458 -17.01 -10.54 14.18
N THR A 459 -16.43 -9.36 14.01
CA THR A 459 -16.19 -8.45 15.12
C THR A 459 -17.52 -7.84 15.55
N SER A 460 -17.88 -7.95 16.83
CA SER A 460 -18.99 -7.20 17.37
C SER A 460 -18.46 -5.96 18.12
N THR A 461 -19.06 -4.82 17.88
CA THR A 461 -18.79 -3.58 18.61
C THR A 461 -19.63 -3.45 19.89
N SER A 462 -20.19 -4.55 20.41
CA SER A 462 -20.87 -4.51 21.69
C SER A 462 -19.86 -4.24 22.79
N ASN A 463 -19.93 -3.08 23.41
CA ASN A 463 -19.30 -2.78 24.70
C ASN A 463 -19.89 -3.78 25.73
N GLY A 464 -19.31 -4.96 25.80
CA GLY A 464 -19.56 -5.88 26.89
C GLY A 464 -18.68 -5.49 28.05
N ASN A 465 -19.31 -5.26 29.21
CA ASN A 465 -18.62 -5.20 30.49
C ASN A 465 -17.76 -6.44 30.75
#